data_062b1aa4486c4aa6ac16fdea38804a17
#
_entry.id   062b1aa4486c4aa6ac16fdea38804a17
#
_cell.length_a   1.000
_cell.length_b   1.000
_cell.length_c   1.000
_cell.angle_alpha   90.00
_cell.angle_beta   90.00
_cell.angle_gamma   90.00
#
_symmetry.space_group_name_H-M   'P 1'
#
loop_
_entity.id
_entity.type
_entity.pdbx_description
1 polymer ?
#
loop_
_entity_poly.entity_id
_entity_poly.type
_entity_poly.pdbx_seq_one_letter_code
_entity_poly.pdbx_strand_id
1 'polypeptide(L)'
;MGKANKVVLAYSGGLDTSVIIPWLKENYGSEVIAVCVDLGQPEDYDAVEKKAIKSGASKAYIVDAKEEFVKDYVWPTVKAGAVYEGKYLLGTSFARPLIGKILVDIAKKEGADAIAHGATGKGNDQVRFELAIKALAPNMKIIAPWREWDLKSRTDCMEYAAKHDIPVVATKSHPYSMDQNVWHLSHEGGDLENPANAPKDDVYLVTHTPEQAPDEAGYVTVTFKEGVPVAVDGQEGTPLQLLEKLNEIGAHYGVGVVDIVENRLVGMKSRGVYENPGGSIIMYAHRELEYLCLDRATYHYKELIANKYAELVYDGMWFAPLMNALQAFVDETQKTVTGDVKLKLYKGNIISAGATSPYSLYSEDFVTFEEDDVYNQADAAGFINLFGLPLKINALMKEKAGK
;
A
#
# COMPACT_ATOMS: atom_id res chain seq x y z
N MET A 1 -7.62 -34.00 -10.91
CA MET A 1 -7.22 -32.62 -11.23
C MET A 1 -6.89 -32.49 -12.71
N GLY A 2 -7.23 -31.37 -13.37
CA GLY A 2 -6.90 -31.17 -14.80
C GLY A 2 -5.39 -31.01 -15.01
N LYS A 3 -4.80 -31.56 -16.04
CA LYS A 3 -3.36 -31.43 -16.30
C LYS A 3 -2.92 -29.97 -16.44
N ALA A 4 -1.76 -29.63 -15.87
CA ALA A 4 -1.00 -28.40 -16.12
C ALA A 4 0.44 -28.85 -16.40
N ASN A 5 0.93 -28.61 -17.62
CA ASN A 5 2.24 -29.15 -18.03
C ASN A 5 3.37 -28.28 -17.45
N LYS A 6 3.19 -26.96 -17.45
CA LYS A 6 4.15 -25.99 -16.93
C LYS A 6 3.45 -24.96 -16.06
N VAL A 7 3.95 -24.77 -14.87
CA VAL A 7 3.36 -23.88 -13.85
C VAL A 7 4.39 -22.84 -13.40
N VAL A 8 4.00 -21.57 -13.43
CA VAL A 8 4.74 -20.47 -12.78
C VAL A 8 4.20 -20.30 -11.36
N LEU A 9 5.08 -20.40 -10.38
CA LEU A 9 4.75 -20.31 -8.95
C LEU A 9 5.22 -19.00 -8.37
N ALA A 10 4.31 -18.24 -7.74
CA ALA A 10 4.69 -17.16 -6.83
C ALA A 10 5.47 -17.73 -5.64
N TYR A 11 6.75 -17.44 -5.58
CA TYR A 11 7.68 -18.08 -4.65
C TYR A 11 8.31 -17.05 -3.70
N SER A 12 8.13 -17.24 -2.41
CA SER A 12 8.69 -16.36 -1.38
C SER A 12 9.94 -16.92 -0.68
N GLY A 13 10.37 -18.14 -1.03
CA GLY A 13 11.44 -18.82 -0.28
C GLY A 13 10.98 -19.40 1.07
N GLY A 14 9.78 -19.11 1.53
CA GLY A 14 9.20 -19.63 2.76
C GLY A 14 8.89 -21.14 2.71
N LEU A 15 8.50 -21.71 3.85
CA LEU A 15 8.14 -23.13 3.96
C LEU A 15 7.01 -23.49 3.00
N ASP A 16 5.91 -22.74 3.05
CA ASP A 16 4.68 -23.05 2.32
C ASP A 16 4.91 -23.09 0.81
N THR A 17 5.56 -22.04 0.27
CA THR A 17 5.84 -21.97 -1.16
C THR A 17 6.87 -23.00 -1.62
N SER A 18 7.82 -23.40 -0.74
CA SER A 18 8.78 -24.46 -1.05
C SER A 18 8.13 -25.84 -1.12
N VAL A 19 7.13 -26.13 -0.27
CA VAL A 19 6.33 -27.36 -0.28
C VAL A 19 5.44 -27.45 -1.49
N ILE A 20 4.97 -26.34 -2.02
CA ILE A 20 4.13 -26.28 -3.22
C ILE A 20 4.86 -26.85 -4.45
N ILE A 21 6.18 -26.68 -4.56
CA ILE A 21 6.96 -27.15 -5.73
C ILE A 21 6.81 -28.66 -5.94
N PRO A 22 7.22 -29.53 -4.99
CA PRO A 22 7.04 -30.98 -5.18
C PRO A 22 5.56 -31.38 -5.24
N TRP A 23 4.68 -30.71 -4.51
CA TRP A 23 3.25 -31.00 -4.56
C TRP A 23 2.67 -30.80 -5.97
N LEU A 24 3.03 -29.72 -6.68
CA LEU A 24 2.64 -29.49 -8.06
C LEU A 24 3.16 -30.57 -9.02
N LYS A 25 4.39 -31.04 -8.80
CA LYS A 25 4.98 -32.12 -9.59
C LYS A 25 4.24 -33.45 -9.38
N GLU A 26 3.89 -33.79 -8.15
CA GLU A 26 3.21 -35.04 -7.81
C GLU A 26 1.74 -35.05 -8.28
N ASN A 27 1.02 -33.96 -8.08
CA ASN A 27 -0.43 -33.92 -8.31
C ASN A 27 -0.83 -33.50 -9.73
N TYR A 28 0.02 -32.69 -10.41
CA TYR A 28 -0.24 -32.22 -11.75
C TYR A 28 0.73 -32.76 -12.79
N GLY A 29 1.86 -33.35 -12.39
CA GLY A 29 2.93 -33.76 -13.30
C GLY A 29 3.67 -32.59 -13.94
N SER A 30 3.62 -31.40 -13.29
CA SER A 30 4.04 -30.14 -13.86
C SER A 30 5.56 -29.93 -13.81
N GLU A 31 6.09 -29.30 -14.84
CA GLU A 31 7.32 -28.51 -14.73
C GLU A 31 7.02 -27.24 -13.92
N VAL A 32 7.81 -26.94 -12.88
CA VAL A 32 7.57 -25.78 -12.00
C VAL A 32 8.67 -24.76 -12.18
N ILE A 33 8.27 -23.53 -12.49
CA ILE A 33 9.13 -22.34 -12.55
C ILE A 33 8.82 -21.47 -11.33
N ALA A 34 9.79 -21.29 -10.44
CA ALA A 34 9.65 -20.43 -9.27
C ALA A 34 9.96 -18.98 -9.62
N VAL A 35 9.14 -18.03 -9.15
CA VAL A 35 9.33 -16.60 -9.37
C VAL A 35 9.28 -15.89 -8.03
N CYS A 36 10.40 -15.33 -7.60
CA CYS A 36 10.50 -14.44 -6.46
C CYS A 36 10.65 -13.00 -6.96
N VAL A 37 9.83 -12.09 -6.42
CA VAL A 37 9.86 -10.67 -6.78
C VAL A 37 10.44 -9.89 -5.61
N ASP A 38 11.53 -9.16 -5.88
CA ASP A 38 12.15 -8.25 -4.93
C ASP A 38 11.40 -6.91 -4.94
N LEU A 39 10.71 -6.63 -3.84
CA LEU A 39 10.08 -5.35 -3.54
C LEU A 39 10.76 -4.64 -2.36
N GLY A 40 11.98 -5.08 -1.97
CA GLY A 40 12.77 -4.53 -0.87
C GLY A 40 12.59 -5.25 0.46
N GLN A 41 12.09 -6.48 0.46
CA GLN A 41 12.16 -7.35 1.62
C GLN A 41 13.62 -7.78 1.89
N PRO A 42 14.03 -7.93 3.16
CA PRO A 42 15.42 -8.26 3.51
C PRO A 42 15.72 -9.75 3.33
N GLU A 43 15.83 -10.21 2.08
CA GLU A 43 16.04 -11.61 1.73
C GLU A 43 17.41 -11.85 1.10
N ASP A 44 18.01 -13.02 1.35
CA ASP A 44 19.14 -13.54 0.59
C ASP A 44 18.62 -14.22 -0.69
N TYR A 45 18.54 -13.46 -1.77
CA TYR A 45 17.97 -13.92 -3.04
C TYR A 45 18.78 -15.06 -3.68
N ASP A 46 20.08 -15.14 -3.46
CA ASP A 46 20.91 -16.27 -3.92
C ASP A 46 20.52 -17.55 -3.17
N ALA A 47 20.26 -17.45 -1.87
CA ALA A 47 19.77 -18.58 -1.09
C ALA A 47 18.33 -18.98 -1.48
N VAL A 48 17.47 -17.99 -1.77
CA VAL A 48 16.09 -18.23 -2.24
C VAL A 48 16.09 -18.97 -3.57
N GLU A 49 16.91 -18.55 -4.55
CA GLU A 49 17.05 -19.21 -5.86
C GLU A 49 17.53 -20.66 -5.71
N LYS A 50 18.63 -20.86 -4.98
CA LYS A 50 19.19 -22.20 -4.71
C LYS A 50 18.18 -23.12 -4.04
N LYS A 51 17.40 -22.57 -3.10
CA LYS A 51 16.35 -23.31 -2.40
C LYS A 51 15.22 -23.73 -3.33
N ALA A 52 14.78 -22.83 -4.24
CA ALA A 52 13.76 -23.14 -5.23
C ALA A 52 14.17 -24.34 -6.12
N ILE A 53 15.41 -24.29 -6.64
CA ILE A 53 15.96 -25.38 -7.47
C ILE A 53 16.09 -26.68 -6.66
N LYS A 54 16.62 -26.58 -5.43
CA LYS A 54 16.73 -27.78 -4.56
C LYS A 54 15.37 -28.37 -4.20
N SER A 55 14.33 -27.57 -4.08
CA SER A 55 12.96 -28.03 -3.85
C SER A 55 12.32 -28.66 -5.10
N GLY A 56 12.99 -28.60 -6.24
CA GLY A 56 12.59 -29.30 -7.48
C GLY A 56 12.02 -28.41 -8.57
N ALA A 57 12.14 -27.07 -8.46
CA ALA A 57 11.85 -26.18 -9.57
C ALA A 57 12.85 -26.42 -10.73
N SER A 58 12.36 -26.41 -11.96
CA SER A 58 13.21 -26.52 -13.15
C SER A 58 13.97 -25.22 -13.44
N LYS A 59 13.42 -24.09 -12.99
CA LYS A 59 13.96 -22.76 -13.17
C LYS A 59 13.49 -21.85 -12.03
N ALA A 60 14.35 -20.89 -11.67
CA ALA A 60 13.98 -19.84 -10.73
C ALA A 60 14.26 -18.46 -11.34
N TYR A 61 13.39 -17.52 -11.08
CA TYR A 61 13.54 -16.11 -11.42
C TYR A 61 13.56 -15.29 -10.13
N ILE A 62 14.55 -14.42 -10.02
CA ILE A 62 14.55 -13.31 -9.06
C ILE A 62 14.37 -12.05 -9.87
N VAL A 63 13.28 -11.32 -9.61
CA VAL A 63 12.93 -10.11 -10.35
C VAL A 63 12.99 -8.91 -9.44
N ASP A 64 13.97 -8.04 -9.65
CA ASP A 64 14.01 -6.73 -8.97
C ASP A 64 12.94 -5.82 -9.58
N ALA A 65 11.93 -5.49 -8.79
CA ALA A 65 10.81 -4.64 -9.18
C ALA A 65 10.61 -3.44 -8.24
N LYS A 66 11.60 -3.11 -7.39
CA LYS A 66 11.50 -2.04 -6.39
C LYS A 66 11.17 -0.68 -7.01
N GLU A 67 11.88 -0.32 -8.09
CA GLU A 67 11.67 0.98 -8.75
C GLU A 67 10.30 1.05 -9.45
N GLU A 68 9.88 -0.02 -10.18
CA GLU A 68 8.55 -0.12 -10.79
C GLU A 68 7.47 -0.06 -9.70
N PHE A 69 7.67 -0.74 -8.59
CA PHE A 69 6.75 -0.74 -7.47
C PHE A 69 6.49 0.65 -6.92
N VAL A 70 7.55 1.41 -6.66
CA VAL A 70 7.40 2.77 -6.11
C VAL A 70 6.78 3.70 -7.15
N LYS A 71 7.29 3.69 -8.38
CA LYS A 71 6.87 4.61 -9.42
C LYS A 71 5.43 4.37 -9.89
N ASP A 72 5.07 3.09 -10.16
CA ASP A 72 3.86 2.76 -10.90
C ASP A 72 2.72 2.24 -10.02
N TYR A 73 2.98 1.99 -8.72
CA TYR A 73 1.96 1.53 -7.77
C TYR A 73 1.86 2.43 -6.53
N VAL A 74 2.99 2.81 -5.93
CA VAL A 74 2.99 3.68 -4.74
C VAL A 74 2.61 5.10 -5.11
N TRP A 75 3.29 5.73 -6.07
CA TRP A 75 3.04 7.13 -6.43
C TRP A 75 1.61 7.40 -6.94
N PRO A 76 1.00 6.56 -7.78
CA PRO A 76 -0.42 6.71 -8.12
C PRO A 76 -1.34 6.69 -6.89
N THR A 77 -1.05 5.83 -5.91
CA THR A 77 -1.82 5.72 -4.66
C THR A 77 -1.62 6.94 -3.76
N VAL A 78 -0.40 7.49 -3.69
CA VAL A 78 -0.08 8.77 -3.01
C VAL A 78 -0.85 9.92 -3.65
N LYS A 79 -0.77 10.07 -4.97
CA LYS A 79 -1.50 11.09 -5.74
C LYS A 79 -3.01 11.03 -5.48
N ALA A 80 -3.56 9.84 -5.38
CA ALA A 80 -4.96 9.64 -5.03
C ALA A 80 -5.30 10.05 -3.58
N GLY A 81 -4.31 10.16 -2.69
CA GLY A 81 -4.54 10.32 -1.26
C GLY A 81 -5.23 9.09 -0.63
N ALA A 82 -5.04 7.91 -1.24
CA ALA A 82 -5.78 6.71 -0.89
C ALA A 82 -5.27 6.07 0.41
N VAL A 83 -6.14 5.99 1.40
CA VAL A 83 -5.89 5.37 2.70
C VAL A 83 -7.09 4.50 3.05
N TYR A 84 -6.87 3.20 3.24
CA TYR A 84 -7.96 2.29 3.58
C TYR A 84 -8.39 2.47 5.03
N GLU A 85 -9.71 2.63 5.24
CA GLU A 85 -10.31 2.85 6.56
C GLU A 85 -9.64 3.95 7.40
N GLY A 86 -9.10 4.97 6.73
CA GLY A 86 -8.48 6.15 7.34
C GLY A 86 -7.11 5.92 8.00
N LYS A 87 -6.53 4.71 7.92
CA LYS A 87 -5.28 4.35 8.58
C LYS A 87 -4.31 3.53 7.74
N TYR A 88 -4.79 2.52 7.01
CA TYR A 88 -3.92 1.57 6.32
C TYR A 88 -3.44 2.13 4.98
N LEU A 89 -2.13 2.25 4.81
CA LEU A 89 -1.46 2.79 3.61
C LEU A 89 -1.26 1.75 2.48
N LEU A 90 -2.00 0.64 2.50
CA LEU A 90 -2.18 -0.30 1.38
C LEU A 90 -0.94 -1.07 0.89
N GLY A 91 0.17 -1.09 1.64
CA GLY A 91 1.46 -1.61 1.17
C GLY A 91 1.45 -3.04 0.64
N THR A 92 0.72 -3.96 1.29
CA THR A 92 0.52 -5.31 0.76
C THR A 92 -0.44 -5.31 -0.42
N SER A 93 -1.48 -4.44 -0.38
CA SER A 93 -2.59 -4.49 -1.33
C SER A 93 -2.17 -4.12 -2.75
N PHE A 94 -1.34 -3.10 -2.94
CA PHE A 94 -0.85 -2.72 -4.27
C PHE A 94 0.43 -3.50 -4.71
N ALA A 95 1.10 -4.21 -3.78
CA ALA A 95 2.21 -5.10 -4.13
C ALA A 95 1.75 -6.34 -4.92
N ARG A 96 0.62 -6.92 -4.54
CA ARG A 96 0.12 -8.17 -5.16
C ARG A 96 -0.27 -8.02 -6.64
N PRO A 97 -0.91 -6.92 -7.11
CA PRO A 97 -1.12 -6.67 -8.54
C PRO A 97 0.17 -6.62 -9.36
N LEU A 98 1.23 -5.99 -8.86
CA LEU A 98 2.54 -5.99 -9.54
C LEU A 98 3.13 -7.39 -9.62
N ILE A 99 3.14 -8.13 -8.51
CA ILE A 99 3.62 -9.53 -8.52
C ILE A 99 2.78 -10.35 -9.49
N GLY A 100 1.45 -10.22 -9.48
CA GLY A 100 0.55 -10.89 -10.41
C GLY A 100 0.86 -10.59 -11.88
N LYS A 101 1.17 -9.32 -12.21
CA LYS A 101 1.62 -8.91 -13.56
C LYS A 101 2.92 -9.61 -13.95
N ILE A 102 3.91 -9.61 -13.08
CA ILE A 102 5.22 -10.25 -13.34
C ILE A 102 5.05 -11.77 -13.55
N LEU A 103 4.20 -12.41 -12.74
CA LEU A 103 3.89 -13.85 -12.92
C LEU A 103 3.26 -14.13 -14.28
N VAL A 104 2.32 -13.29 -14.73
CA VAL A 104 1.68 -13.40 -16.04
C VAL A 104 2.69 -13.21 -17.17
N ASP A 105 3.57 -12.20 -17.06
CA ASP A 105 4.58 -11.91 -18.08
C ASP A 105 5.59 -13.07 -18.21
N ILE A 106 6.03 -13.64 -17.09
CA ILE A 106 6.90 -14.82 -17.08
C ILE A 106 6.16 -16.05 -17.60
N ALA A 107 4.90 -16.26 -17.24
CA ALA A 107 4.11 -17.38 -17.74
C ALA A 107 3.95 -17.33 -19.26
N LYS A 108 3.69 -16.16 -19.82
CA LYS A 108 3.65 -15.96 -21.29
C LYS A 108 5.01 -16.22 -21.93
N LYS A 109 6.09 -15.71 -21.35
CA LYS A 109 7.47 -15.88 -21.83
C LYS A 109 7.89 -17.35 -21.86
N GLU A 110 7.53 -18.11 -20.83
CA GLU A 110 7.91 -19.52 -20.67
C GLU A 110 6.92 -20.48 -21.31
N GLY A 111 5.81 -19.99 -21.86
CA GLY A 111 4.75 -20.82 -22.42
C GLY A 111 4.08 -21.70 -21.36
N ALA A 112 3.93 -21.18 -20.14
CA ALA A 112 3.24 -21.87 -19.06
C ALA A 112 1.73 -21.84 -19.26
N ASP A 113 1.06 -22.91 -18.84
CA ASP A 113 -0.39 -23.07 -18.94
C ASP A 113 -1.12 -22.84 -17.61
N ALA A 114 -0.36 -22.62 -16.52
CA ALA A 114 -0.90 -22.29 -15.21
C ALA A 114 0.01 -21.38 -14.39
N ILE A 115 -0.62 -20.63 -13.46
CA ILE A 115 0.04 -19.87 -12.40
C ILE A 115 -0.44 -20.40 -11.05
N ALA A 116 0.49 -20.63 -10.13
CA ALA A 116 0.19 -21.05 -8.76
C ALA A 116 0.62 -19.98 -7.74
N HIS A 117 -0.08 -19.93 -6.60
CA HIS A 117 0.29 -19.08 -5.48
C HIS A 117 0.07 -19.78 -4.14
N GLY A 118 0.84 -19.39 -3.11
CA GLY A 118 0.77 -19.94 -1.77
C GLY A 118 -0.11 -19.14 -0.79
N ALA A 119 -0.95 -18.22 -1.28
CA ALA A 119 -1.83 -17.46 -0.41
C ALA A 119 -2.92 -18.36 0.21
N THR A 120 -3.15 -18.19 1.52
CA THR A 120 -4.14 -18.98 2.26
C THR A 120 -5.57 -18.60 1.90
N GLY A 121 -6.52 -19.53 2.07
CA GLY A 121 -7.94 -19.30 1.80
C GLY A 121 -8.63 -18.31 2.74
N LYS A 122 -7.94 -17.85 3.81
CA LYS A 122 -8.47 -16.90 4.81
C LYS A 122 -8.01 -15.46 4.58
N GLY A 123 -7.00 -15.24 3.72
CA GLY A 123 -6.41 -13.93 3.45
C GLY A 123 -6.96 -13.25 2.20
N ASN A 124 -6.80 -11.92 2.11
CA ASN A 124 -7.17 -11.15 0.93
C ASN A 124 -6.21 -11.40 -0.26
N ASP A 125 -4.98 -11.85 0.00
CA ASP A 125 -3.94 -11.97 -1.01
C ASP A 125 -4.29 -12.94 -2.14
N GLN A 126 -5.01 -14.03 -1.83
CA GLN A 126 -5.52 -14.93 -2.85
C GLN A 126 -6.41 -14.19 -3.86
N VAL A 127 -7.26 -13.28 -3.37
CA VAL A 127 -8.15 -12.50 -4.24
C VAL A 127 -7.33 -11.55 -5.10
N ARG A 128 -6.36 -10.84 -4.52
CA ARG A 128 -5.50 -9.87 -5.20
C ARG A 128 -4.68 -10.50 -6.31
N PHE A 129 -4.05 -11.65 -6.06
CA PHE A 129 -3.32 -12.40 -7.09
C PHE A 129 -4.24 -12.87 -8.22
N GLU A 130 -5.35 -13.50 -7.88
CA GLU A 130 -6.24 -14.08 -8.88
C GLU A 130 -6.93 -13.03 -9.74
N LEU A 131 -7.34 -11.88 -9.16
CA LEU A 131 -7.95 -10.80 -9.94
C LEU A 131 -6.94 -10.17 -10.90
N ALA A 132 -5.67 -9.99 -10.49
CA ALA A 132 -4.62 -9.53 -11.38
C ALA A 132 -4.39 -10.51 -12.53
N ILE A 133 -4.28 -11.80 -12.23
CA ILE A 133 -4.10 -12.85 -13.26
C ILE A 133 -5.30 -12.90 -14.20
N LYS A 134 -6.53 -12.87 -13.69
CA LYS A 134 -7.76 -12.87 -14.51
C LYS A 134 -7.85 -11.67 -15.43
N ALA A 135 -7.43 -10.49 -14.96
CA ALA A 135 -7.46 -9.28 -15.78
C ALA A 135 -6.42 -9.32 -16.92
N LEU A 136 -5.22 -9.86 -16.66
CA LEU A 136 -4.08 -9.82 -17.60
C LEU A 136 -3.95 -11.07 -18.46
N ALA A 137 -4.51 -12.21 -18.01
CA ALA A 137 -4.47 -13.50 -18.69
C ALA A 137 -5.75 -14.30 -18.39
N PRO A 138 -6.92 -13.94 -18.99
CA PRO A 138 -8.23 -14.48 -18.61
C PRO A 138 -8.37 -15.99 -18.80
N ASN A 139 -7.57 -16.58 -19.67
CA ASN A 139 -7.59 -18.03 -19.96
C ASN A 139 -6.53 -18.81 -19.17
N MET A 140 -5.70 -18.12 -18.35
CA MET A 140 -4.67 -18.75 -17.53
C MET A 140 -5.30 -19.57 -16.41
N LYS A 141 -4.90 -20.83 -16.28
CA LYS A 141 -5.32 -21.66 -15.15
C LYS A 141 -4.64 -21.15 -13.88
N ILE A 142 -5.41 -21.05 -12.81
CA ILE A 142 -4.91 -20.67 -11.48
C ILE A 142 -4.97 -21.90 -10.58
N ILE A 143 -3.86 -22.18 -9.88
CA ILE A 143 -3.75 -23.26 -8.89
C ILE A 143 -3.47 -22.64 -7.53
N ALA A 144 -4.34 -22.89 -6.57
CA ALA A 144 -4.23 -22.42 -5.21
C ALA A 144 -4.18 -23.61 -4.23
N PRO A 145 -3.00 -24.16 -3.95
CA PRO A 145 -2.85 -25.41 -3.19
C PRO A 145 -3.56 -25.40 -1.85
N TRP A 146 -3.56 -24.28 -1.13
CA TRP A 146 -4.27 -24.15 0.15
C TRP A 146 -5.78 -24.43 0.10
N ARG A 147 -6.38 -24.44 -1.08
CA ARG A 147 -7.78 -24.81 -1.30
C ARG A 147 -7.95 -26.24 -1.83
N GLU A 148 -6.86 -26.92 -2.17
CA GLU A 148 -6.87 -28.19 -2.89
C GLU A 148 -6.18 -29.34 -2.14
N TRP A 149 -5.14 -29.04 -1.34
CA TRP A 149 -4.33 -30.03 -0.64
C TRP A 149 -4.86 -30.41 0.74
N ASP A 150 -4.35 -31.53 1.28
CA ASP A 150 -4.72 -32.04 2.60
C ASP A 150 -3.84 -31.51 3.74
N LEU A 151 -2.81 -30.70 3.42
CA LEU A 151 -1.93 -30.10 4.42
C LEU A 151 -2.68 -28.96 5.13
N LYS A 152 -2.98 -29.11 6.43
CA LYS A 152 -3.85 -28.21 7.18
C LYS A 152 -3.11 -27.31 8.16
N SER A 153 -1.84 -27.65 8.45
CA SER A 153 -1.06 -26.98 9.46
C SER A 153 0.40 -26.77 9.04
N ARG A 154 1.08 -25.86 9.75
CA ARG A 154 2.53 -25.67 9.60
C ARG A 154 3.28 -26.97 9.88
N THR A 155 2.81 -27.80 10.83
CA THR A 155 3.40 -29.09 11.15
C THR A 155 3.32 -30.04 9.97
N ASP A 156 2.15 -30.14 9.31
CA ASP A 156 1.98 -30.97 8.12
C ASP A 156 2.93 -30.54 6.99
N CYS A 157 3.08 -29.21 6.79
CA CYS A 157 4.04 -28.68 5.82
C CYS A 157 5.49 -29.02 6.19
N MET A 158 5.86 -29.02 7.46
CA MET A 158 7.20 -29.39 7.92
C MET A 158 7.47 -30.90 7.72
N GLU A 159 6.51 -31.75 8.01
CA GLU A 159 6.61 -33.19 7.77
C GLU A 159 6.73 -33.50 6.26
N TYR A 160 5.91 -32.82 5.44
CA TYR A 160 6.00 -32.95 4.00
C TYR A 160 7.34 -32.43 3.45
N ALA A 161 7.85 -31.30 3.97
CA ALA A 161 9.15 -30.79 3.61
C ALA A 161 10.29 -31.76 3.94
N ALA A 162 10.24 -32.38 5.13
CA ALA A 162 11.23 -33.38 5.55
C ALA A 162 11.21 -34.63 4.63
N LYS A 163 10.03 -35.08 4.21
CA LYS A 163 9.87 -36.23 3.28
C LYS A 163 10.49 -35.95 1.90
N HIS A 164 10.56 -34.68 1.49
CA HIS A 164 11.07 -34.25 0.17
C HIS A 164 12.45 -33.60 0.24
N ASP A 165 13.18 -33.73 1.36
CA ASP A 165 14.52 -33.13 1.56
C ASP A 165 14.58 -31.62 1.31
N ILE A 166 13.46 -30.91 1.54
CA ILE A 166 13.38 -29.46 1.40
C ILE A 166 14.10 -28.80 2.57
N PRO A 167 15.05 -27.89 2.33
CA PRO A 167 15.72 -27.19 3.42
C PRO A 167 14.73 -26.29 4.19
N VAL A 168 14.44 -26.65 5.41
CA VAL A 168 13.69 -25.77 6.34
C VAL A 168 14.70 -25.03 7.17
N VAL A 169 14.83 -23.73 6.94
CA VAL A 169 15.59 -22.86 7.82
C VAL A 169 14.79 -22.72 9.12
N ALA A 170 15.37 -23.14 10.23
CA ALA A 170 14.81 -22.86 11.56
C ALA A 170 14.90 -21.34 11.79
N THR A 171 13.89 -20.59 11.36
CA THR A 171 13.73 -19.20 11.77
C THR A 171 13.43 -19.18 13.26
N LYS A 172 14.14 -18.34 14.05
CA LYS A 172 13.68 -17.98 15.40
C LYS A 172 12.21 -17.67 15.28
N SER A 173 11.38 -18.36 16.03
CA SER A 173 9.92 -18.21 15.97
C SER A 173 9.55 -16.80 16.40
N HIS A 174 9.50 -15.88 15.45
CA HIS A 174 8.82 -14.60 15.67
C HIS A 174 7.32 -14.94 15.81
N PRO A 175 6.64 -14.51 16.84
CA PRO A 175 5.25 -14.90 17.07
C PRO A 175 4.28 -14.31 16.05
N TYR A 176 4.73 -13.32 15.28
CA TYR A 176 3.93 -12.58 14.32
C TYR A 176 4.18 -13.03 12.88
N SER A 177 3.13 -13.05 12.07
CA SER A 177 3.23 -13.12 10.62
C SER A 177 3.58 -11.73 10.09
N MET A 178 4.56 -11.65 9.21
CA MET A 178 5.08 -10.40 8.67
C MET A 178 5.04 -10.41 7.14
N ASP A 179 4.76 -9.23 6.55
CA ASP A 179 4.92 -8.94 5.12
C ASP A 179 5.64 -7.61 4.97
N GLN A 180 6.77 -7.60 4.27
CA GLN A 180 7.64 -6.43 4.12
C GLN A 180 7.90 -6.11 2.66
N ASN A 181 7.92 -4.83 2.36
CA ASN A 181 8.45 -4.25 1.13
C ASN A 181 9.00 -2.84 1.43
N VAL A 182 9.50 -2.12 0.43
CA VAL A 182 10.08 -0.78 0.64
C VAL A 182 9.10 0.26 1.19
N TRP A 183 7.78 0.01 1.08
CA TRP A 183 6.74 0.93 1.56
C TRP A 183 6.35 0.67 3.01
N HIS A 184 6.30 -0.58 3.43
CA HIS A 184 5.84 -0.93 4.77
C HIS A 184 6.38 -2.26 5.30
N LEU A 185 6.22 -2.45 6.60
CA LEU A 185 6.27 -3.72 7.29
C LEU A 185 4.96 -3.94 8.05
N SER A 186 4.32 -5.09 7.85
CA SER A 186 3.11 -5.49 8.58
C SER A 186 3.39 -6.58 9.60
N HIS A 187 2.65 -6.55 10.71
CA HIS A 187 2.68 -7.56 11.78
C HIS A 187 1.26 -8.01 12.09
N GLU A 188 1.01 -9.31 12.03
CA GLU A 188 -0.28 -9.92 12.32
C GLU A 188 -0.11 -11.19 13.17
N GLY A 189 -1.17 -11.61 13.85
CA GLY A 189 -1.19 -12.86 14.64
C GLY A 189 -0.59 -12.73 16.03
N GLY A 190 -0.35 -13.87 16.69
CA GLY A 190 0.18 -13.92 18.07
C GLY A 190 -0.68 -13.11 19.05
N ASP A 191 -0.04 -12.32 19.89
CA ASP A 191 -0.71 -11.48 20.90
C ASP A 191 -1.64 -10.43 20.30
N LEU A 192 -1.41 -10.04 19.02
CA LEU A 192 -2.22 -9.05 18.32
C LEU A 192 -3.62 -9.56 17.94
N GLU A 193 -3.85 -10.88 17.95
CA GLU A 193 -5.18 -11.45 17.69
C GLU A 193 -6.22 -11.03 18.73
N ASN A 194 -5.78 -10.71 19.95
CA ASN A 194 -6.65 -10.12 20.95
C ASN A 194 -6.57 -8.57 20.88
N PRO A 195 -7.63 -7.88 20.44
CA PRO A 195 -7.60 -6.43 20.32
C PRO A 195 -7.50 -5.67 21.65
N ALA A 196 -7.65 -6.34 22.77
CA ALA A 196 -7.45 -5.76 24.10
C ALA A 196 -5.97 -5.67 24.50
N ASN A 197 -5.07 -6.37 23.80
CA ASN A 197 -3.64 -6.32 24.08
C ASN A 197 -3.01 -5.11 23.39
N ALA A 198 -2.19 -4.35 24.11
CA ALA A 198 -1.30 -3.38 23.47
C ALA A 198 -0.21 -4.12 22.68
N PRO A 199 0.22 -3.61 21.51
CA PRO A 199 1.42 -4.12 20.86
C PRO A 199 2.62 -3.99 21.80
N LYS A 200 3.46 -5.03 21.86
CA LYS A 200 4.71 -5.00 22.62
C LYS A 200 5.78 -4.24 21.83
N ASP A 201 6.78 -3.71 22.53
CA ASP A 201 7.87 -2.96 21.88
C ASP A 201 8.68 -3.81 20.88
N ASP A 202 8.72 -5.12 21.05
CA ASP A 202 9.39 -6.06 20.15
C ASP A 202 8.65 -6.33 18.83
N VAL A 203 7.43 -5.77 18.68
CA VAL A 203 6.70 -5.76 17.40
C VAL A 203 7.39 -4.82 16.41
N TYR A 204 7.93 -3.69 16.90
CA TYR A 204 8.50 -2.65 16.04
C TYR A 204 9.93 -3.03 15.64
N LEU A 205 10.13 -3.33 14.37
CA LEU A 205 11.42 -3.78 13.84
C LEU A 205 12.16 -2.71 13.03
N VAL A 206 11.42 -1.76 12.49
CA VAL A 206 11.96 -0.70 11.61
C VAL A 206 11.89 0.66 12.28
N THR A 207 10.81 0.94 12.99
CA THR A 207 10.50 2.27 13.54
C THR A 207 10.83 2.34 15.03
N HIS A 208 11.52 3.36 15.49
CA HIS A 208 11.72 3.61 16.90
C HIS A 208 10.39 3.83 17.62
N THR A 209 10.28 3.36 18.86
CA THR A 209 9.16 3.79 19.73
C THR A 209 9.33 5.27 20.08
N PRO A 210 8.28 5.96 20.54
CA PRO A 210 8.41 7.34 21.01
C PRO A 210 9.49 7.55 22.09
N GLU A 211 9.70 6.54 22.96
CA GLU A 211 10.73 6.53 24.00
C GLU A 211 12.14 6.42 23.44
N GLN A 212 12.32 5.66 22.36
CA GLN A 212 13.61 5.47 21.67
C GLN A 212 13.94 6.61 20.71
N ALA A 213 12.93 7.32 20.22
CA ALA A 213 13.12 8.44 19.29
C ALA A 213 13.83 9.63 19.97
N PRO A 214 14.60 10.46 19.21
CA PRO A 214 15.34 11.59 19.75
C PRO A 214 14.48 12.59 20.56
N ASP A 215 15.07 13.21 21.58
CA ASP A 215 14.45 14.29 22.34
C ASP A 215 14.47 15.63 21.60
N GLU A 216 15.29 15.75 20.56
CA GLU A 216 15.32 16.90 19.66
C GLU A 216 14.47 16.64 18.42
N ALA A 217 13.74 17.67 17.99
CA ALA A 217 12.95 17.57 16.78
C ALA A 217 13.81 17.62 15.52
N GLY A 218 13.50 16.79 14.53
CA GLY A 218 14.06 16.87 13.18
C GLY A 218 13.17 17.66 12.24
N TYR A 219 13.77 18.11 11.14
CA TYR A 219 13.05 18.75 10.04
C TYR A 219 13.38 18.04 8.75
N VAL A 220 12.39 17.94 7.86
CA VAL A 220 12.55 17.40 6.52
C VAL A 220 11.72 18.23 5.56
N THR A 221 12.27 18.49 4.37
CA THR A 221 11.54 19.13 3.28
C THR A 221 11.34 18.14 2.15
N VAL A 222 10.10 17.95 1.71
CA VAL A 222 9.77 17.12 0.56
C VAL A 222 9.33 18.02 -0.58
N THR A 223 10.01 17.92 -1.71
CA THR A 223 9.66 18.64 -2.95
C THR A 223 8.83 17.75 -3.84
N PHE A 224 7.68 18.27 -4.28
CA PHE A 224 6.76 17.58 -5.17
C PHE A 224 6.72 18.23 -6.55
N LYS A 225 6.51 17.42 -7.58
CA LYS A 225 6.15 17.84 -8.93
C LYS A 225 4.98 17.01 -9.42
N GLU A 226 3.87 17.68 -9.77
CA GLU A 226 2.65 17.02 -10.24
C GLU A 226 2.20 15.86 -9.32
N GLY A 227 2.24 16.12 -8.01
CA GLY A 227 1.79 15.19 -6.96
C GLY A 227 2.75 14.06 -6.60
N VAL A 228 3.95 13.99 -7.20
CA VAL A 228 4.95 12.98 -6.85
C VAL A 228 6.20 13.60 -6.23
N PRO A 229 6.82 12.96 -5.22
CA PRO A 229 8.09 13.40 -4.65
C PRO A 229 9.21 13.37 -5.71
N VAL A 230 10.00 14.44 -5.78
CA VAL A 230 11.15 14.56 -6.68
C VAL A 230 12.46 14.89 -5.96
N ALA A 231 12.38 15.44 -4.73
CA ALA A 231 13.56 15.69 -3.89
C ALA A 231 13.22 15.61 -2.40
N VAL A 232 14.21 15.32 -1.57
CA VAL A 232 14.17 15.36 -0.11
C VAL A 232 15.33 16.21 0.37
N ASP A 233 15.06 17.28 1.13
CA ASP A 233 16.05 18.26 1.60
C ASP A 233 16.89 18.84 0.45
N GLY A 234 16.25 19.13 -0.69
CA GLY A 234 16.87 19.65 -1.89
C GLY A 234 17.72 18.66 -2.69
N GLN A 235 17.75 17.39 -2.29
CA GLN A 235 18.45 16.32 -3.01
C GLN A 235 17.49 15.55 -3.88
N GLU A 236 17.63 15.64 -5.19
CA GLU A 236 16.90 14.83 -6.15
C GLU A 236 17.31 13.35 -6.07
N GLY A 237 16.38 12.46 -6.46
CA GLY A 237 16.64 11.03 -6.48
C GLY A 237 15.59 10.27 -7.29
N THR A 238 15.84 8.97 -7.50
CA THR A 238 14.83 8.09 -8.08
C THR A 238 13.68 7.91 -7.09
N PRO A 239 12.47 7.50 -7.53
CA PRO A 239 11.35 7.15 -6.64
C PRO A 239 11.76 6.28 -5.45
N LEU A 240 12.53 5.23 -5.69
CA LEU A 240 13.02 4.33 -4.66
C LEU A 240 13.95 5.03 -3.65
N GLN A 241 14.95 5.76 -4.15
CA GLN A 241 15.92 6.47 -3.29
C GLN A 241 15.26 7.49 -2.37
N LEU A 242 14.26 8.21 -2.88
CA LEU A 242 13.52 9.21 -2.08
C LEU A 242 12.70 8.53 -0.99
N LEU A 243 12.04 7.42 -1.31
CA LEU A 243 11.27 6.65 -0.34
C LEU A 243 12.17 6.05 0.75
N GLU A 244 13.29 5.42 0.36
CA GLU A 244 14.25 4.83 1.31
C GLU A 244 14.80 5.90 2.27
N LYS A 245 15.18 7.08 1.74
CA LYS A 245 15.64 8.21 2.57
C LYS A 245 14.57 8.66 3.57
N LEU A 246 13.30 8.76 3.14
CA LEU A 246 12.21 9.13 4.03
C LEU A 246 11.87 8.03 5.03
N ASN A 247 12.06 6.76 4.67
CA ASN A 247 11.93 5.64 5.60
C ASN A 247 12.96 5.75 6.74
N GLU A 248 14.22 6.00 6.42
CA GLU A 248 15.29 6.18 7.42
C GLU A 248 14.97 7.35 8.37
N ILE A 249 14.60 8.51 7.80
CA ILE A 249 14.26 9.70 8.59
C ILE A 249 13.04 9.42 9.48
N GLY A 250 11.94 8.89 8.92
CA GLY A 250 10.72 8.64 9.65
C GLY A 250 10.89 7.60 10.76
N ALA A 251 11.61 6.51 10.47
CA ALA A 251 11.93 5.46 11.43
C ALA A 251 12.71 6.00 12.63
N HIS A 252 13.71 6.85 12.38
CA HIS A 252 14.53 7.48 13.41
C HIS A 252 13.71 8.36 14.38
N TYR A 253 12.71 9.08 13.88
CA TYR A 253 11.83 9.93 14.71
C TYR A 253 10.57 9.21 15.21
N GLY A 254 10.46 7.90 15.03
CA GLY A 254 9.34 7.10 15.51
C GLY A 254 8.04 7.30 14.73
N VAL A 255 8.12 7.83 13.51
CA VAL A 255 6.95 8.15 12.68
C VAL A 255 6.46 6.91 11.93
N GLY A 256 5.14 6.79 11.76
CA GLY A 256 4.55 5.87 10.79
C GLY A 256 4.07 4.55 11.37
N VAL A 257 3.91 4.44 12.68
CA VAL A 257 3.28 3.26 13.31
C VAL A 257 1.76 3.41 13.28
N VAL A 258 1.08 2.36 12.81
CA VAL A 258 -0.38 2.29 12.75
C VAL A 258 -0.87 0.95 13.27
N ASP A 259 -1.80 0.97 14.21
CA ASP A 259 -2.54 -0.19 14.73
C ASP A 259 -4.00 -0.07 14.30
N ILE A 260 -4.52 -1.06 13.59
CA ILE A 260 -5.88 -1.05 13.05
C ILE A 260 -6.54 -2.43 13.13
N VAL A 261 -7.81 -2.43 13.49
CA VAL A 261 -8.73 -3.55 13.25
C VAL A 261 -9.49 -3.25 11.97
N GLU A 262 -9.06 -3.84 10.87
CA GLU A 262 -9.60 -3.61 9.52
C GLU A 262 -10.66 -4.63 9.13
N ASN A 263 -11.48 -4.26 8.14
CA ASN A 263 -12.44 -5.19 7.52
C ASN A 263 -11.80 -5.83 6.29
N ARG A 264 -11.56 -7.15 6.34
CA ARG A 264 -11.06 -7.90 5.17
C ARG A 264 -12.15 -8.08 4.12
N LEU A 265 -11.76 -8.07 2.85
CA LEU A 265 -12.64 -8.35 1.72
C LEU A 265 -13.36 -9.71 1.86
N VAL A 266 -12.68 -10.69 2.43
CA VAL A 266 -13.26 -12.03 2.70
C VAL A 266 -14.26 -12.06 3.87
N GLY A 267 -14.64 -10.91 4.44
CA GLY A 267 -15.78 -10.72 5.34
C GLY A 267 -15.47 -10.79 6.84
N MET A 268 -14.22 -11.03 7.25
CA MET A 268 -13.84 -11.02 8.66
C MET A 268 -13.06 -9.76 9.03
N LYS A 269 -13.06 -9.41 10.33
CA LYS A 269 -12.12 -8.42 10.86
C LYS A 269 -10.76 -9.04 11.14
N SER A 270 -9.71 -8.25 10.92
CA SER A 270 -8.34 -8.62 11.25
C SER A 270 -7.62 -7.43 11.84
N ARG A 271 -6.72 -7.67 12.78
CA ARG A 271 -5.86 -6.63 13.33
C ARG A 271 -4.46 -6.76 12.77
N GLY A 272 -3.93 -5.64 12.29
CA GLY A 272 -2.55 -5.49 11.86
C GLY A 272 -1.89 -4.29 12.52
N VAL A 273 -0.61 -4.42 12.84
CA VAL A 273 0.27 -3.31 13.17
C VAL A 273 1.20 -3.08 11.98
N TYR A 274 1.26 -1.85 11.53
CA TYR A 274 2.00 -1.47 10.33
C TYR A 274 3.06 -0.42 10.65
N GLU A 275 4.23 -0.57 10.06
CA GLU A 275 5.31 0.41 10.10
C GLU A 275 5.48 0.99 8.70
N ASN A 276 5.12 2.29 8.52
CA ASN A 276 5.16 3.01 7.25
C ASN A 276 5.86 4.36 7.41
N PRO A 277 7.13 4.41 7.83
CA PRO A 277 7.75 5.68 8.22
C PRO A 277 7.81 6.72 7.10
N GLY A 278 8.40 6.41 5.96
CA GLY A 278 8.47 7.30 4.81
C GLY A 278 7.11 7.54 4.16
N GLY A 279 6.29 6.48 4.09
CA GLY A 279 4.93 6.57 3.56
C GLY A 279 4.08 7.58 4.32
N SER A 280 4.15 7.59 5.64
CA SER A 280 3.41 8.55 6.49
C SER A 280 3.87 9.99 6.26
N ILE A 281 5.18 10.22 6.12
CA ILE A 281 5.73 11.54 5.80
C ILE A 281 5.23 12.02 4.44
N ILE A 282 5.31 11.17 3.42
CA ILE A 282 4.89 11.50 2.06
C ILE A 282 3.40 11.82 1.99
N MET A 283 2.55 10.98 2.58
CA MET A 283 1.10 11.17 2.58
C MET A 283 0.70 12.46 3.31
N TYR A 284 1.36 12.76 4.43
CA TYR A 284 1.13 14.00 5.16
C TYR A 284 1.57 15.23 4.33
N ALA A 285 2.79 15.23 3.81
CA ALA A 285 3.32 16.34 3.01
C ALA A 285 2.50 16.59 1.74
N HIS A 286 2.12 15.52 1.04
CA HIS A 286 1.28 15.61 -0.16
C HIS A 286 -0.05 16.31 0.13
N ARG A 287 -0.72 15.95 1.22
CA ARG A 287 -1.98 16.57 1.65
C ARG A 287 -1.82 18.06 1.97
N GLU A 288 -0.76 18.44 2.69
CA GLU A 288 -0.45 19.85 2.98
C GLU A 288 -0.30 20.68 1.69
N LEU A 289 0.32 20.10 0.65
CA LEU A 289 0.49 20.76 -0.63
C LEU A 289 -0.84 20.85 -1.41
N GLU A 290 -1.68 19.83 -1.36
CA GLU A 290 -3.02 19.87 -1.96
C GLU A 290 -3.90 20.97 -1.37
N TYR A 291 -3.79 21.26 -0.07
CA TYR A 291 -4.51 22.39 0.55
C TYR A 291 -4.14 23.74 -0.05
N LEU A 292 -2.91 23.89 -0.55
CA LEU A 292 -2.50 25.11 -1.24
C LEU A 292 -2.94 25.16 -2.70
N CYS A 293 -2.95 24.02 -3.40
CA CYS A 293 -2.99 23.97 -4.86
C CYS A 293 -4.37 23.64 -5.43
N LEU A 294 -5.26 23.04 -4.65
CA LEU A 294 -6.58 22.62 -5.12
C LEU A 294 -7.67 23.55 -4.60
N ASP A 295 -8.59 23.91 -5.50
CA ASP A 295 -9.80 24.62 -5.10
C ASP A 295 -10.73 23.73 -4.27
N ARG A 296 -11.64 24.37 -3.51
CA ARG A 296 -12.54 23.70 -2.58
C ARG A 296 -13.36 22.57 -3.22
N ALA A 297 -13.89 22.78 -4.41
CA ALA A 297 -14.77 21.79 -5.06
C ALA A 297 -13.96 20.55 -5.51
N THR A 298 -12.81 20.79 -6.13
CA THR A 298 -11.89 19.75 -6.58
C THR A 298 -11.36 18.94 -5.39
N TYR A 299 -10.89 19.61 -4.33
CA TYR A 299 -10.36 18.94 -3.14
C TYR A 299 -11.42 18.06 -2.47
N HIS A 300 -12.62 18.58 -2.19
CA HIS A 300 -13.69 17.81 -1.54
C HIS A 300 -14.14 16.61 -2.38
N TYR A 301 -14.21 16.75 -3.72
CA TYR A 301 -14.58 15.64 -4.57
C TYR A 301 -13.48 14.57 -4.64
N LYS A 302 -12.22 15.02 -4.66
CA LYS A 302 -11.07 14.12 -4.61
C LYS A 302 -11.04 13.26 -3.33
N GLU A 303 -11.41 13.82 -2.17
CA GLU A 303 -11.50 13.04 -0.93
C GLU A 303 -12.55 11.89 -1.02
N LEU A 304 -13.67 12.12 -1.71
CA LEU A 304 -14.65 11.05 -1.96
C LEU A 304 -14.06 9.96 -2.87
N ILE A 305 -13.33 10.37 -3.91
CA ILE A 305 -12.68 9.46 -4.85
C ILE A 305 -11.55 8.68 -4.17
N ALA A 306 -10.78 9.30 -3.28
CA ALA A 306 -9.69 8.67 -2.54
C ALA A 306 -10.15 7.43 -1.76
N ASN A 307 -11.31 7.50 -1.12
CA ASN A 307 -11.90 6.35 -0.42
C ASN A 307 -12.24 5.21 -1.37
N LYS A 308 -12.85 5.51 -2.54
CA LYS A 308 -13.17 4.47 -3.54
C LYS A 308 -11.93 3.91 -4.21
N TYR A 309 -10.93 4.75 -4.43
CA TYR A 309 -9.62 4.32 -4.91
C TYR A 309 -8.96 3.33 -3.93
N ALA A 310 -8.95 3.68 -2.63
CA ALA A 310 -8.41 2.82 -1.58
C ALA A 310 -9.12 1.45 -1.50
N GLU A 311 -10.45 1.44 -1.61
CA GLU A 311 -11.23 0.21 -1.69
C GLU A 311 -10.81 -0.67 -2.88
N LEU A 312 -10.70 -0.10 -4.08
CA LEU A 312 -10.31 -0.86 -5.28
C LEU A 312 -8.91 -1.44 -5.14
N VAL A 313 -7.96 -0.68 -4.57
CA VAL A 313 -6.61 -1.17 -4.29
C VAL A 313 -6.65 -2.30 -3.26
N TYR A 314 -7.37 -2.12 -2.16
CA TYR A 314 -7.50 -3.10 -1.09
C TYR A 314 -8.09 -4.41 -1.59
N ASP A 315 -9.09 -4.33 -2.47
CA ASP A 315 -9.81 -5.45 -3.06
C ASP A 315 -9.05 -6.15 -4.21
N GLY A 316 -7.88 -5.64 -4.62
CA GLY A 316 -7.11 -6.21 -5.73
C GLY A 316 -7.64 -5.84 -7.11
N MET A 317 -8.46 -4.81 -7.21
CA MET A 317 -9.09 -4.34 -8.45
C MET A 317 -8.22 -3.35 -9.24
N TRP A 318 -6.89 -3.44 -9.09
CA TRP A 318 -5.93 -2.53 -9.73
C TRP A 318 -6.11 -2.39 -11.24
N PHE A 319 -6.42 -3.48 -11.92
CA PHE A 319 -6.61 -3.50 -13.39
C PHE A 319 -8.07 -3.34 -13.81
N ALA A 320 -8.96 -2.91 -12.93
CA ALA A 320 -10.36 -2.68 -13.25
C ALA A 320 -10.56 -1.41 -14.09
N PRO A 321 -11.56 -1.36 -15.01
CA PRO A 321 -11.87 -0.15 -15.78
C PRO A 321 -12.15 1.08 -14.89
N LEU A 322 -12.82 0.88 -13.73
CA LEU A 322 -13.08 1.97 -12.80
C LEU A 322 -11.79 2.54 -12.21
N MET A 323 -10.79 1.69 -11.93
CA MET A 323 -9.47 2.14 -11.46
C MET A 323 -8.81 3.08 -12.46
N ASN A 324 -8.84 2.73 -13.75
CA ASN A 324 -8.31 3.59 -14.82
C ASN A 324 -9.02 4.95 -14.90
N ALA A 325 -10.35 4.95 -14.75
CA ALA A 325 -11.13 6.20 -14.76
C ALA A 325 -10.81 7.09 -13.55
N LEU A 326 -10.67 6.51 -12.35
CA LEU A 326 -10.30 7.25 -11.15
C LEU A 326 -8.85 7.76 -11.24
N GLN A 327 -7.94 6.97 -11.79
CA GLN A 327 -6.55 7.39 -12.00
C GLN A 327 -6.48 8.59 -12.94
N ALA A 328 -7.24 8.59 -14.05
CA ALA A 328 -7.28 9.72 -14.97
C ALA A 328 -7.80 11.00 -14.31
N PHE A 329 -8.82 10.89 -13.44
CA PHE A 329 -9.29 12.00 -12.63
C PHE A 329 -8.20 12.49 -11.66
N VAL A 330 -7.56 11.58 -10.96
CA VAL A 330 -6.49 11.90 -10.01
C VAL A 330 -5.36 12.62 -10.74
N ASP A 331 -4.87 12.10 -11.87
CA ASP A 331 -3.77 12.67 -12.62
C ASP A 331 -4.09 14.11 -13.08
N GLU A 332 -5.33 14.38 -13.49
CA GLU A 332 -5.76 15.73 -13.85
C GLU A 332 -5.67 16.69 -12.67
N THR A 333 -6.11 16.26 -11.46
CA THR A 333 -6.08 17.12 -10.27
C THR A 333 -4.66 17.42 -9.78
N GLN A 334 -3.67 16.57 -10.12
CA GLN A 334 -2.31 16.69 -9.62
C GLN A 334 -1.39 17.59 -10.43
N LYS A 335 -1.81 18.06 -11.60
CA LYS A 335 -0.99 18.91 -12.50
C LYS A 335 -0.46 20.18 -11.83
N THR A 336 -1.17 20.71 -10.86
CA THR A 336 -0.78 21.91 -10.11
C THR A 336 -0.19 21.63 -8.74
N VAL A 337 -0.20 20.35 -8.28
CA VAL A 337 0.31 19.96 -6.96
C VAL A 337 1.84 19.84 -7.04
N THR A 338 2.49 21.01 -7.04
CA THR A 338 3.95 21.17 -7.20
C THR A 338 4.44 22.20 -6.19
N GLY A 339 5.52 21.89 -5.48
CA GLY A 339 6.09 22.79 -4.47
C GLY A 339 6.84 22.05 -3.37
N ASP A 340 7.20 22.79 -2.33
CA ASP A 340 7.96 22.30 -1.18
C ASP A 340 7.09 22.25 0.07
N VAL A 341 7.19 21.17 0.82
CA VAL A 341 6.55 21.04 2.14
C VAL A 341 7.61 20.72 3.17
N LYS A 342 7.76 21.61 4.15
CA LYS A 342 8.63 21.43 5.32
C LYS A 342 7.83 20.85 6.48
N LEU A 343 8.34 19.79 7.06
CA LEU A 343 7.74 19.09 8.19
C LEU A 343 8.70 19.07 9.38
N LYS A 344 8.13 19.13 10.57
CA LYS A 344 8.82 18.87 11.84
C LYS A 344 8.41 17.49 12.34
N LEU A 345 9.39 16.64 12.63
CA LEU A 345 9.22 15.28 13.13
C LEU A 345 9.64 15.24 14.61
N TYR A 346 8.79 14.70 15.46
CA TYR A 346 9.09 14.62 16.89
C TYR A 346 8.28 13.51 17.56
N LYS A 347 8.98 12.52 18.11
CA LYS A 347 8.38 11.47 18.96
C LYS A 347 7.13 10.83 18.30
N GLY A 348 7.25 10.42 17.05
CA GLY A 348 6.16 9.80 16.30
C GLY A 348 5.16 10.75 15.64
N ASN A 349 5.29 12.06 15.89
CA ASN A 349 4.40 13.07 15.32
C ASN A 349 5.01 13.71 14.07
N ILE A 350 4.13 14.02 13.12
CA ILE A 350 4.42 14.85 11.95
C ILE A 350 3.66 16.16 12.11
N ILE A 351 4.37 17.28 12.03
CA ILE A 351 3.81 18.62 12.23
C ILE A 351 4.19 19.47 11.01
N SER A 352 3.22 20.15 10.40
CA SER A 352 3.48 21.08 9.32
C SER A 352 4.36 22.23 9.81
N ALA A 353 5.39 22.55 9.04
CA ALA A 353 6.34 23.63 9.32
C ALA A 353 6.46 24.63 8.15
N GLY A 354 5.49 24.58 7.25
CA GLY A 354 5.32 25.48 6.11
C GLY A 354 5.31 24.74 4.76
N ALA A 355 4.61 25.33 3.80
CA ALA A 355 4.54 24.84 2.45
C ALA A 355 4.57 26.00 1.46
N THR A 356 5.16 25.79 0.28
CA THR A 356 5.22 26.77 -0.81
C THR A 356 4.89 26.11 -2.14
N SER A 357 4.19 26.83 -3.01
CA SER A 357 3.87 26.37 -4.36
C SER A 357 3.78 27.54 -5.34
N PRO A 358 4.29 27.39 -6.57
CA PRO A 358 4.04 28.37 -7.64
C PRO A 358 2.56 28.36 -8.09
N TYR A 359 1.80 27.34 -7.71
CA TYR A 359 0.36 27.20 -8.03
C TYR A 359 -0.52 27.42 -6.79
N SER A 360 0.01 28.08 -5.75
CA SER A 360 -0.76 28.36 -4.53
C SER A 360 -2.01 29.18 -4.85
N LEU A 361 -3.16 28.70 -4.37
CA LEU A 361 -4.42 29.45 -4.38
C LEU A 361 -4.58 30.33 -3.12
N TYR A 362 -3.67 30.21 -2.15
CA TYR A 362 -3.61 31.09 -1.00
C TYR A 362 -2.94 32.40 -1.41
N SER A 363 -3.67 33.51 -1.30
CA SER A 363 -3.18 34.86 -1.57
C SER A 363 -3.29 35.70 -0.32
N GLU A 364 -2.16 36.21 0.15
CA GLU A 364 -2.08 37.07 1.33
C GLU A 364 -2.91 38.36 1.12
N ASP A 365 -2.99 38.86 -0.12
CA ASP A 365 -3.77 40.07 -0.46
C ASP A 365 -5.28 39.91 -0.20
N PHE A 366 -5.83 38.67 -0.36
CA PHE A 366 -7.25 38.40 -0.16
C PHE A 366 -7.60 37.93 1.25
N VAL A 367 -6.64 37.43 2.02
CA VAL A 367 -6.91 36.82 3.34
C VAL A 367 -6.36 37.64 4.51
N THR A 368 -5.82 38.84 4.24
CA THR A 368 -5.34 39.72 5.28
C THR A 368 -6.47 40.16 6.22
N PHE A 369 -6.16 40.30 7.49
CA PHE A 369 -7.04 40.94 8.48
C PHE A 369 -6.81 42.45 8.59
N GLU A 370 -5.81 42.97 7.84
CA GLU A 370 -5.55 44.40 7.73
C GLU A 370 -6.49 45.04 6.68
N GLU A 371 -6.41 46.34 6.50
CA GLU A 371 -7.17 47.08 5.50
C GLU A 371 -6.72 46.66 4.08
N ASP A 372 -7.64 46.25 3.24
CA ASP A 372 -7.40 45.91 1.81
C ASP A 372 -8.45 46.49 0.91
N ASP A 373 -8.06 46.72 -0.35
CA ASP A 373 -8.93 47.22 -1.43
C ASP A 373 -9.33 46.11 -2.43
N VAL A 374 -8.92 44.86 -2.18
CA VAL A 374 -9.05 43.72 -3.11
C VAL A 374 -10.41 43.03 -2.99
N TYR A 375 -10.94 42.94 -1.75
CA TYR A 375 -12.19 42.26 -1.45
C TYR A 375 -13.26 43.20 -0.95
N ASN A 376 -14.39 43.24 -1.64
CA ASN A 376 -15.56 44.04 -1.20
C ASN A 376 -16.42 43.22 -0.23
N GLN A 377 -16.29 43.47 1.09
CA GLN A 377 -17.03 42.78 2.12
C GLN A 377 -18.56 42.90 2.00
N ALA A 378 -19.06 43.96 1.32
CA ALA A 378 -20.51 44.13 1.09
C ALA A 378 -21.14 43.08 0.19
N ASP A 379 -20.35 42.46 -0.70
CA ASP A 379 -20.83 41.41 -1.62
C ASP A 379 -21.28 40.14 -0.88
N ALA A 380 -20.74 39.91 0.33
CA ALA A 380 -21.12 38.77 1.17
C ALA A 380 -22.61 38.78 1.53
N ALA A 381 -23.22 39.96 1.71
CA ALA A 381 -24.65 40.05 2.05
C ALA A 381 -25.54 39.49 0.93
N GLY A 382 -25.24 39.83 -0.35
CA GLY A 382 -25.97 39.30 -1.50
C GLY A 382 -25.84 37.77 -1.62
N PHE A 383 -24.64 37.25 -1.49
CA PHE A 383 -24.38 35.82 -1.50
C PHE A 383 -25.14 35.08 -0.37
N ILE A 384 -25.03 35.56 0.86
CA ILE A 384 -25.68 34.93 2.04
C ILE A 384 -27.19 34.90 1.88
N ASN A 385 -27.81 36.01 1.39
CA ASN A 385 -29.25 36.09 1.18
C ASN A 385 -29.74 35.04 0.18
N LEU A 386 -29.04 34.85 -0.95
CA LEU A 386 -29.41 33.85 -1.96
C LEU A 386 -29.09 32.44 -1.51
N PHE A 387 -27.92 32.21 -0.97
CA PHE A 387 -27.49 30.88 -0.50
C PHE A 387 -28.32 30.39 0.68
N GLY A 388 -28.69 31.29 1.59
CA GLY A 388 -29.54 31.00 2.75
C GLY A 388 -31.04 30.95 2.47
N LEU A 389 -31.51 31.34 1.26
CA LEU A 389 -32.94 31.41 0.92
C LEU A 389 -33.69 30.09 1.16
N PRO A 390 -33.18 28.90 0.79
CA PRO A 390 -33.85 27.63 1.08
C PRO A 390 -34.05 27.38 2.58
N LEU A 391 -33.08 27.76 3.41
CA LEU A 391 -33.16 27.64 4.87
C LEU A 391 -34.24 28.56 5.42
N LYS A 392 -34.32 29.80 4.96
CA LYS A 392 -35.33 30.79 5.34
C LYS A 392 -36.73 30.31 4.95
N ILE A 393 -36.92 29.82 3.71
CA ILE A 393 -38.21 29.28 3.22
C ILE A 393 -38.64 28.08 4.08
N ASN A 394 -37.72 27.17 4.40
CA ASN A 394 -37.97 26.00 5.23
C ASN A 394 -38.43 26.42 6.65
N ALA A 395 -37.79 27.39 7.27
CA ALA A 395 -38.18 27.93 8.57
C ALA A 395 -39.59 28.55 8.53
N LEU A 396 -39.85 29.44 7.56
CA LEU A 396 -41.18 30.07 7.39
C LEU A 396 -42.29 29.03 7.18
N MET A 397 -42.01 27.96 6.43
CA MET A 397 -42.93 26.88 6.20
C MET A 397 -43.25 26.11 7.51
N LYS A 398 -42.26 25.86 8.36
CA LYS A 398 -42.44 25.21 9.67
C LYS A 398 -43.26 26.08 10.60
N GLU A 399 -42.96 27.38 10.69
CA GLU A 399 -43.76 28.33 11.48
C GLU A 399 -45.20 28.34 11.02
N LYS A 400 -45.48 28.38 9.70
CA LYS A 400 -46.83 28.35 9.15
C LYS A 400 -47.53 27.05 9.44
N ALA A 401 -46.83 25.93 9.55
CA ALA A 401 -47.37 24.61 9.90
C ALA A 401 -47.55 24.39 11.41
N GLY A 402 -47.21 25.38 12.26
CA GLY A 402 -47.27 25.27 13.71
C GLY A 402 -46.26 24.29 14.32
N LYS A 403 -45.15 24.08 13.67
CA LYS A 403 -44.03 23.21 14.10
C LYS A 403 -42.80 24.00 14.47
#